data_3d8648d3eec4eed122139841676f1b52
#
_entry.id   3d8648d3eec4eed122139841676f1b52
#
_cell.length_a   1.000
_cell.length_b   1.000
_cell.length_c   1.000
_cell.angle_alpha   90.00
_cell.angle_beta   90.00
_cell.angle_gamma   90.00
#
_symmetry.space_group_name_H-M   'P 1'
#
loop_
_entity.id
_entity.type
_entity.pdbx_description
1 polymer ?
#
loop_
_entity_poly.entity_id
_entity_poly.type
_entity_poly.pdbx_seq_one_letter_code
_entity_poly.pdbx_strand_id
1 'polypeptide(L)'
;MKFTLDWLKDHLDTSENLNTITDTLTNIGLEIESVEDKSEIFKNFTVAKVLKAEKHPDADKLKVCQVETINGNYQVVCGAPNAKEGMLGIFAPENSYIPGTDLHLKKTKIRGVESCGMLVSEREMGISDEHDGIIEVKDNYKIGDLFSKIFAIDEPIIEINLTPNRSDCLSVRGIARDLAAAGIGKLKDINYKKVKESFKSPITWKKEFQNNNLCPGVAGRYFKNVKNVESPKWLQDRLTAIGLRPISALVDITNYITFDLGRPLHVYDAEKISGNLTMRLANKNEECLALNEVNYKCDSD
;
A
#
# COMPACT_ATOMS: atom_id res chain seq x y z
N MET A 1 1.83 13.48 5.24
CA MET A 1 2.22 12.83 3.96
C MET A 1 2.88 11.51 4.27
N LYS A 2 2.32 10.38 3.74
CA LYS A 2 2.88 9.03 3.97
C LYS A 2 3.61 8.52 2.72
N PHE A 3 4.70 7.82 2.92
CA PHE A 3 5.47 7.14 1.86
C PHE A 3 6.33 6.04 2.46
N THR A 4 6.72 5.05 1.64
CA THR A 4 7.67 4.01 2.07
C THR A 4 9.11 4.42 1.78
N LEU A 5 10.06 3.84 2.50
CA LEU A 5 11.49 4.09 2.30
C LEU A 5 11.95 3.70 0.90
N ASP A 6 11.46 2.58 0.36
CA ASP A 6 11.78 2.13 -0.99
C ASP A 6 11.19 3.04 -2.06
N TRP A 7 9.97 3.56 -1.83
CA TRP A 7 9.40 4.56 -2.75
C TRP A 7 10.25 5.84 -2.77
N LEU A 8 10.74 6.29 -1.61
CA LEU A 8 11.69 7.40 -1.56
C LEU A 8 12.96 7.09 -2.34
N LYS A 9 13.49 5.88 -2.19
CA LYS A 9 14.71 5.42 -2.89
C LYS A 9 14.54 5.26 -4.40
N ASP A 10 13.32 5.18 -4.92
CA ASP A 10 13.11 5.26 -6.36
C ASP A 10 13.53 6.62 -6.94
N HIS A 11 13.43 7.68 -6.14
CA HIS A 11 13.79 9.04 -6.52
C HIS A 11 15.13 9.52 -5.95
N LEU A 12 15.60 8.92 -4.86
CA LEU A 12 16.84 9.30 -4.16
C LEU A 12 17.85 8.17 -4.20
N ASP A 13 19.01 8.40 -4.78
CA ASP A 13 20.15 7.50 -4.68
C ASP A 13 20.90 7.81 -3.38
N THR A 14 20.73 6.98 -2.37
CA THR A 14 21.30 7.15 -1.05
C THR A 14 21.64 5.81 -0.40
N SER A 15 22.74 5.77 0.34
CA SER A 15 23.11 4.66 1.21
C SER A 15 22.79 4.92 2.68
N GLU A 16 22.19 6.07 3.00
CA GLU A 16 21.88 6.44 4.37
C GLU A 16 20.80 5.53 4.96
N ASN A 17 20.91 5.28 6.27
CA ASN A 17 19.96 4.50 7.02
C ASN A 17 18.68 5.30 7.34
N LEU A 18 17.66 4.60 7.82
CA LEU A 18 16.36 5.19 8.15
C LEU A 18 16.48 6.36 9.15
N ASN A 19 17.28 6.21 10.19
CA ASN A 19 17.44 7.24 11.23
C ASN A 19 18.05 8.52 10.66
N THR A 20 19.12 8.41 9.86
CA THR A 20 19.73 9.57 9.20
C THR A 20 18.74 10.29 8.30
N ILE A 21 17.92 9.55 7.56
CA ILE A 21 16.90 10.12 6.67
C ILE A 21 15.84 10.87 7.49
N THR A 22 15.30 10.26 8.54
CA THR A 22 14.24 10.86 9.38
C THR A 22 14.73 12.08 10.17
N ASP A 23 15.95 12.01 10.71
CA ASP A 23 16.59 13.15 11.38
C ASP A 23 16.81 14.32 10.42
N THR A 24 17.27 14.02 9.19
CA THR A 24 17.46 15.04 8.17
C THR A 24 16.14 15.67 7.75
N LEU A 25 15.08 14.88 7.56
CA LEU A 25 13.74 15.39 7.24
C LEU A 25 13.29 16.41 8.29
N THR A 26 13.38 16.07 9.56
CA THR A 26 13.03 16.98 10.66
C THR A 26 13.89 18.24 10.64
N ASN A 27 15.21 18.11 10.44
CA ASN A 27 16.16 19.22 10.43
C ASN A 27 15.91 20.22 9.28
N ILE A 28 15.39 19.76 8.14
CA ILE A 28 15.05 20.64 7.00
C ILE A 28 13.60 21.13 7.04
N GLY A 29 12.88 20.89 8.15
CA GLY A 29 11.51 21.39 8.38
C GLY A 29 10.41 20.51 7.80
N LEU A 30 10.69 19.23 7.51
CA LEU A 30 9.71 18.21 7.16
C LEU A 30 9.56 17.29 8.39
N GLU A 31 8.79 17.75 9.37
CA GLU A 31 8.68 17.11 10.68
C GLU A 31 8.14 15.68 10.58
N ILE A 32 8.83 14.73 11.22
CA ILE A 32 8.39 13.35 11.31
C ILE A 32 7.22 13.26 12.28
N GLU A 33 6.10 12.76 11.82
CA GLU A 33 4.90 12.47 12.63
C GLU A 33 4.93 11.03 13.15
N SER A 34 5.29 10.08 12.28
CA SER A 34 5.45 8.68 12.69
C SER A 34 6.41 7.93 11.76
N VAL A 35 7.02 6.87 12.29
CA VAL A 35 7.76 5.86 11.52
C VAL A 35 7.27 4.50 11.94
N GLU A 36 6.71 3.73 11.02
CA GLU A 36 6.28 2.35 11.23
C GLU A 36 7.26 1.41 10.53
N ASP A 37 8.07 0.70 11.29
CA ASP A 37 8.92 -0.39 10.80
C ASP A 37 8.50 -1.70 11.46
N LYS A 38 7.81 -2.54 10.69
CA LYS A 38 7.34 -3.84 11.15
C LYS A 38 8.28 -4.99 10.75
N SER A 39 9.37 -4.70 10.07
CA SER A 39 10.30 -5.71 9.55
C SER A 39 10.84 -6.64 10.64
N GLU A 40 11.21 -6.08 11.80
CA GLU A 40 11.70 -6.84 12.94
C GLU A 40 10.63 -7.74 13.56
N ILE A 41 9.37 -7.31 13.59
CA ILE A 41 8.26 -8.11 14.15
C ILE A 41 8.04 -9.35 13.30
N PHE A 42 8.07 -9.18 11.97
CA PHE A 42 7.70 -10.24 11.04
C PHE A 42 8.87 -11.03 10.44
N LYS A 43 10.11 -10.75 10.86
CA LYS A 43 11.31 -11.37 10.27
C LYS A 43 11.35 -12.89 10.31
N ASN A 44 10.66 -13.50 11.28
CA ASN A 44 10.64 -14.96 11.48
C ASN A 44 9.36 -15.63 10.93
N PHE A 45 8.41 -14.85 10.40
CA PHE A 45 7.17 -15.39 9.85
C PHE A 45 7.38 -15.80 8.41
N THR A 46 7.17 -17.08 8.13
CA THR A 46 7.48 -17.65 6.82
C THR A 46 6.35 -18.52 6.27
N VAL A 47 6.34 -18.69 4.97
CA VAL A 47 5.50 -19.70 4.32
C VAL A 47 5.89 -21.08 4.83
N ALA A 48 4.88 -21.85 5.17
CA ALA A 48 5.00 -23.24 5.59
C ALA A 48 3.91 -24.10 4.94
N LYS A 49 4.14 -25.39 4.81
CA LYS A 49 3.19 -26.32 4.20
C LYS A 49 2.56 -27.21 5.26
N VAL A 50 1.26 -27.32 5.24
CA VAL A 50 0.53 -28.29 6.09
C VAL A 50 0.64 -29.68 5.44
N LEU A 51 1.44 -30.56 6.04
CA LEU A 51 1.63 -31.94 5.56
C LEU A 51 0.45 -32.83 5.93
N LYS A 52 -0.13 -32.61 7.13
CA LYS A 52 -1.31 -33.33 7.64
C LYS A 52 -2.15 -32.41 8.50
N ALA A 53 -3.45 -32.63 8.51
CA ALA A 53 -4.41 -31.92 9.38
C ALA A 53 -5.44 -32.92 9.89
N GLU A 54 -5.20 -33.45 11.07
CA GLU A 54 -6.05 -34.49 11.72
C GLU A 54 -6.91 -33.85 12.82
N LYS A 55 -8.06 -34.45 13.13
CA LYS A 55 -8.90 -34.00 14.25
C LYS A 55 -8.17 -34.14 15.57
N HIS A 56 -8.31 -33.13 16.42
CA HIS A 56 -7.78 -33.22 17.79
C HIS A 56 -8.51 -34.27 18.60
N PRO A 57 -7.82 -35.15 19.39
CA PRO A 57 -8.43 -36.25 20.12
C PRO A 57 -9.50 -35.78 21.14
N ASP A 58 -9.30 -34.64 21.78
CA ASP A 58 -10.15 -34.13 22.87
C ASP A 58 -10.84 -32.78 22.54
N ALA A 59 -10.94 -32.42 21.26
CA ALA A 59 -11.57 -31.14 20.88
C ALA A 59 -12.09 -31.13 19.43
N ASP A 60 -13.40 -31.19 19.27
CA ASP A 60 -14.07 -31.27 17.95
C ASP A 60 -13.76 -30.10 16.98
N LYS A 61 -13.46 -28.94 17.53
CA LYS A 61 -13.17 -27.71 16.73
C LYS A 61 -11.68 -27.49 16.43
N LEU A 62 -10.81 -28.36 16.97
CA LEU A 62 -9.37 -28.22 16.77
C LEU A 62 -8.82 -29.31 15.84
N LYS A 63 -7.74 -28.98 15.16
CA LYS A 63 -6.95 -29.89 14.34
C LYS A 63 -5.51 -29.92 14.84
N VAL A 64 -4.90 -31.11 14.77
CA VAL A 64 -3.47 -31.29 14.96
C VAL A 64 -2.82 -31.31 13.60
N CYS A 65 -2.04 -30.30 13.29
CA CYS A 65 -1.39 -30.12 12.00
C CYS A 65 0.09 -30.48 12.11
N GLN A 66 0.61 -31.22 11.13
CA GLN A 66 2.05 -31.38 10.90
C GLN A 66 2.43 -30.35 9.83
N VAL A 67 3.33 -29.45 10.18
CA VAL A 67 3.69 -28.29 9.37
C VAL A 67 5.16 -28.35 8.98
N GLU A 68 5.46 -28.38 7.69
CA GLU A 68 6.80 -28.34 7.14
C GLU A 68 7.23 -26.87 7.00
N THR A 69 8.35 -26.53 7.57
CA THR A 69 8.99 -25.21 7.50
C THR A 69 10.42 -25.34 6.99
N ILE A 70 11.08 -24.23 6.71
CA ILE A 70 12.51 -24.21 6.34
C ILE A 70 13.42 -24.79 7.44
N ASN A 71 12.97 -24.77 8.70
CA ASN A 71 13.72 -25.25 9.86
C ASN A 71 13.32 -26.66 10.32
N GLY A 72 12.50 -27.37 9.54
CA GLY A 72 12.00 -28.72 9.87
C GLY A 72 10.50 -28.78 10.08
N ASN A 73 10.03 -29.92 10.61
CA ASN A 73 8.61 -30.16 10.81
C ASN A 73 8.19 -29.87 12.25
N TYR A 74 7.07 -29.18 12.38
CA TYR A 74 6.50 -28.80 13.67
C TYR A 74 5.06 -29.30 13.79
N GLN A 75 4.68 -29.70 15.00
CA GLN A 75 3.30 -30.00 15.36
C GLN A 75 2.62 -28.72 15.85
N VAL A 76 1.48 -28.36 15.27
CA VAL A 76 0.71 -27.17 15.60
C VAL A 76 -0.75 -27.55 15.83
N VAL A 77 -1.32 -27.13 16.94
CA VAL A 77 -2.76 -27.24 17.17
C VAL A 77 -3.43 -25.99 16.60
N CYS A 78 -4.33 -26.18 15.64
CA CYS A 78 -4.99 -25.12 14.89
C CYS A 78 -6.51 -25.19 15.04
N GLY A 79 -7.15 -24.05 15.33
CA GLY A 79 -8.61 -23.91 15.42
C GLY A 79 -9.28 -23.46 14.12
N ALA A 80 -8.51 -23.15 13.09
CA ALA A 80 -9.04 -22.60 11.85
C ALA A 80 -9.76 -23.69 11.02
N PRO A 81 -10.97 -23.42 10.52
CA PRO A 81 -11.75 -24.40 9.74
C PRO A 81 -11.08 -24.72 8.39
N ASN A 82 -10.37 -23.76 7.79
CA ASN A 82 -9.74 -23.91 6.50
C ASN A 82 -8.39 -24.66 6.54
N ALA A 83 -7.83 -24.97 7.72
CA ALA A 83 -6.61 -25.76 7.81
C ALA A 83 -6.82 -27.16 7.18
N LYS A 84 -6.08 -27.46 6.12
CA LYS A 84 -6.18 -28.70 5.32
C LYS A 84 -4.81 -29.17 4.85
N GLU A 85 -4.70 -30.48 4.60
CA GLU A 85 -3.50 -31.08 4.03
C GLU A 85 -3.17 -30.47 2.66
N GLY A 86 -1.88 -30.21 2.42
CA GLY A 86 -1.34 -29.67 1.19
C GLY A 86 -1.35 -28.15 1.07
N MET A 87 -2.08 -27.42 1.93
CA MET A 87 -2.13 -25.97 1.86
C MET A 87 -0.81 -25.30 2.28
N LEU A 88 -0.51 -24.16 1.68
CA LEU A 88 0.52 -23.24 2.13
C LEU A 88 -0.12 -22.19 3.04
N GLY A 89 0.47 -21.98 4.20
CA GLY A 89 0.05 -20.96 5.16
C GLY A 89 1.23 -20.20 5.73
N ILE A 90 0.98 -19.21 6.58
CA ILE A 90 2.03 -18.48 7.29
C ILE A 90 2.22 -19.10 8.68
N PHE A 91 3.48 -19.45 8.98
CA PHE A 91 3.89 -20.03 10.24
C PHE A 91 4.65 -19.02 11.10
N ALA A 92 4.22 -18.88 12.33
CA ALA A 92 4.89 -18.13 13.39
C ALA A 92 5.62 -19.13 14.31
N PRO A 93 6.96 -19.09 14.42
CA PRO A 93 7.69 -19.97 15.31
C PRO A 93 7.51 -19.57 16.79
N GLU A 94 7.98 -20.42 17.69
CA GLU A 94 8.07 -20.11 19.13
C GLU A 94 8.85 -18.81 19.35
N ASN A 95 8.48 -18.08 20.41
CA ASN A 95 9.01 -16.75 20.77
C ASN A 95 8.66 -15.61 19.82
N SER A 96 7.81 -15.83 18.81
CA SER A 96 7.26 -14.75 17.99
C SER A 96 6.24 -13.94 18.78
N TYR A 97 6.18 -12.63 18.49
CA TYR A 97 5.14 -11.74 18.93
C TYR A 97 4.04 -11.67 17.89
N ILE A 98 2.78 -11.84 18.29
CA ILE A 98 1.58 -11.81 17.45
C ILE A 98 0.87 -10.46 17.67
N PRO A 99 1.01 -9.48 16.75
CA PRO A 99 0.60 -8.10 17.01
C PRO A 99 -0.91 -7.91 17.15
N GLY A 100 -1.73 -8.65 16.40
CA GLY A 100 -3.19 -8.48 16.43
C GLY A 100 -3.86 -9.00 17.72
N THR A 101 -3.13 -9.77 18.53
CA THR A 101 -3.64 -10.33 19.81
C THR A 101 -2.75 -10.03 21.01
N ASP A 102 -1.68 -9.23 20.80
CA ASP A 102 -0.67 -8.89 21.83
C ASP A 102 -0.14 -10.14 22.57
N LEU A 103 0.15 -11.20 21.81
CA LEU A 103 0.55 -12.49 22.33
C LEU A 103 2.01 -12.82 22.00
N HIS A 104 2.80 -13.19 23.01
CA HIS A 104 4.10 -13.84 22.80
C HIS A 104 3.92 -15.36 22.76
N LEU A 105 4.23 -15.98 21.62
CA LEU A 105 4.12 -17.42 21.44
C LEU A 105 5.12 -18.17 22.31
N LYS A 106 4.62 -19.20 22.97
CA LYS A 106 5.44 -20.16 23.73
C LYS A 106 5.01 -21.56 23.34
N LYS A 107 5.94 -22.50 23.42
CA LYS A 107 5.61 -23.92 23.37
C LYS A 107 4.58 -24.23 24.44
N THR A 108 3.46 -24.77 24.05
CA THR A 108 2.33 -25.02 24.97
C THR A 108 1.65 -26.33 24.67
N LYS A 109 0.86 -26.83 25.63
CA LYS A 109 -0.03 -27.97 25.43
C LYS A 109 -1.47 -27.48 25.38
N ILE A 110 -2.13 -27.72 24.27
CA ILE A 110 -3.53 -27.38 24.08
C ILE A 110 -4.35 -28.67 24.23
N ARG A 111 -5.12 -28.77 25.30
CA ARG A 111 -5.88 -29.99 25.70
C ARG A 111 -5.04 -31.27 25.60
N GLY A 112 -3.84 -31.23 26.18
CA GLY A 112 -2.95 -32.39 26.24
C GLY A 112 -2.03 -32.59 25.03
N VAL A 113 -2.31 -31.96 23.88
CA VAL A 113 -1.50 -32.05 22.67
C VAL A 113 -0.53 -30.89 22.59
N GLU A 114 0.74 -31.19 22.33
CA GLU A 114 1.81 -30.19 22.20
C GLU A 114 1.65 -29.39 20.95
N SER A 115 1.80 -28.04 21.03
CA SER A 115 1.82 -27.11 19.93
C SER A 115 3.09 -26.27 19.97
N CYS A 116 3.86 -26.32 18.87
CA CYS A 116 5.13 -25.62 18.69
C CYS A 116 4.97 -24.58 17.57
N GLY A 117 4.66 -23.32 17.94
CA GLY A 117 4.34 -22.28 16.99
C GLY A 117 2.85 -22.21 16.63
N MET A 118 2.54 -21.42 15.61
CA MET A 118 1.17 -21.09 15.21
C MET A 118 1.05 -20.90 13.69
N LEU A 119 -0.05 -21.37 13.10
CA LEU A 119 -0.51 -20.93 11.77
C LEU A 119 -1.41 -19.73 11.99
N VAL A 120 -1.14 -18.61 11.33
CA VAL A 120 -1.73 -17.31 11.66
C VAL A 120 -2.80 -16.86 10.65
N SER A 121 -3.80 -16.11 11.17
CA SER A 121 -4.80 -15.40 10.40
C SER A 121 -4.37 -13.95 10.12
N GLU A 122 -5.05 -13.26 9.21
CA GLU A 122 -4.79 -11.84 8.92
C GLU A 122 -5.02 -10.96 10.14
N ARG A 123 -6.06 -11.27 10.94
CA ARG A 123 -6.35 -10.55 12.19
C ARG A 123 -5.23 -10.69 13.21
N GLU A 124 -4.69 -11.89 13.38
CA GLU A 124 -3.56 -12.15 14.30
C GLU A 124 -2.30 -11.40 13.86
N MET A 125 -2.15 -11.19 12.56
CA MET A 125 -1.05 -10.41 11.99
C MET A 125 -1.31 -8.89 12.02
N GLY A 126 -2.51 -8.45 12.40
CA GLY A 126 -2.89 -7.04 12.41
C GLY A 126 -2.94 -6.41 11.03
N ILE A 127 -3.32 -7.21 10.00
CA ILE A 127 -3.44 -6.74 8.61
C ILE A 127 -4.88 -6.36 8.29
N SER A 128 -5.84 -7.17 8.76
CA SER A 128 -7.27 -6.96 8.57
C SER A 128 -8.06 -7.53 9.76
N ASP A 129 -9.38 -7.32 9.75
CA ASP A 129 -10.30 -7.92 10.73
C ASP A 129 -10.71 -9.37 10.39
N GLU A 130 -10.21 -9.91 9.26
CA GLU A 130 -10.53 -11.25 8.78
C GLU A 130 -9.97 -12.31 9.72
N HIS A 131 -10.84 -13.17 10.26
CA HIS A 131 -10.49 -14.18 11.26
C HIS A 131 -11.14 -15.55 11.04
N ASP A 132 -11.85 -15.74 9.92
CA ASP A 132 -12.57 -17.00 9.64
C ASP A 132 -11.63 -18.16 9.28
N GLY A 133 -10.33 -17.89 9.15
CA GLY A 133 -9.32 -18.90 8.87
C GLY A 133 -7.90 -18.39 9.00
N ILE A 134 -6.95 -19.33 8.81
CA ILE A 134 -5.54 -18.98 8.64
C ILE A 134 -5.28 -18.45 7.22
N ILE A 135 -4.25 -17.66 7.08
CA ILE A 135 -3.80 -17.14 5.78
C ILE A 135 -3.47 -18.30 4.84
N GLU A 136 -4.14 -18.40 3.71
CA GLU A 136 -3.83 -19.35 2.64
C GLU A 136 -3.00 -18.64 1.55
N VAL A 137 -1.77 -19.11 1.37
CA VAL A 137 -0.81 -18.54 0.42
C VAL A 137 -0.94 -19.27 -0.92
N LYS A 138 -0.85 -18.54 -2.03
CA LYS A 138 -0.93 -19.13 -3.38
C LYS A 138 0.29 -20.02 -3.71
N ASP A 139 0.11 -21.00 -4.58
CA ASP A 139 1.14 -22.00 -4.95
C ASP A 139 2.39 -21.43 -5.64
N ASN A 140 2.41 -20.17 -6.02
CA ASN A 140 3.58 -19.50 -6.59
C ASN A 140 4.65 -19.13 -5.56
N TYR A 141 4.36 -19.25 -4.26
CA TYR A 141 5.31 -19.03 -3.17
C TYR A 141 5.92 -20.35 -2.69
N LYS A 142 7.08 -20.26 -2.03
CA LYS A 142 7.84 -21.43 -1.55
C LYS A 142 7.92 -21.43 -0.02
N ILE A 143 8.09 -22.62 0.54
CA ILE A 143 8.40 -22.77 1.97
C ILE A 143 9.65 -21.95 2.30
N GLY A 144 9.54 -21.10 3.33
CA GLY A 144 10.59 -20.19 3.76
C GLY A 144 10.50 -18.77 3.17
N ASP A 145 9.62 -18.51 2.20
CA ASP A 145 9.38 -17.15 1.75
C ASP A 145 8.86 -16.29 2.91
N LEU A 146 9.36 -15.07 3.04
CA LEU A 146 9.00 -14.20 4.16
C LEU A 146 7.59 -13.63 4.00
N PHE A 147 6.81 -13.72 5.07
CA PHE A 147 5.49 -13.12 5.16
C PHE A 147 5.50 -11.62 4.82
N SER A 148 6.45 -10.88 5.39
CA SER A 148 6.59 -9.44 5.17
C SER A 148 6.71 -9.06 3.69
N LYS A 149 7.40 -9.89 2.89
CA LYS A 149 7.53 -9.67 1.43
C LYS A 149 6.25 -10.01 0.66
N ILE A 150 5.53 -11.05 1.09
CA ILE A 150 4.28 -11.45 0.43
C ILE A 150 3.21 -10.37 0.59
N PHE A 151 3.16 -9.73 1.75
CA PHE A 151 2.19 -8.69 2.11
C PHE A 151 2.73 -7.26 1.96
N ALA A 152 3.98 -7.11 1.45
CA ALA A 152 4.63 -5.81 1.24
C ALA A 152 4.64 -4.91 2.50
N ILE A 153 4.94 -5.50 3.65
CA ILE A 153 5.00 -4.84 4.96
C ILE A 153 6.43 -4.87 5.56
N ASP A 154 7.42 -5.19 4.74
CA ASP A 154 8.83 -5.24 5.10
C ASP A 154 9.53 -3.88 4.94
N GLU A 155 8.80 -2.88 4.48
CA GLU A 155 9.34 -1.54 4.25
C GLU A 155 8.88 -0.56 5.31
N PRO A 156 9.81 0.23 5.87
CA PRO A 156 9.44 1.31 6.77
C PRO A 156 8.51 2.32 6.09
N ILE A 157 7.41 2.64 6.76
CA ILE A 157 6.48 3.70 6.36
C ILE A 157 6.81 4.95 7.17
N ILE A 158 7.06 6.04 6.46
CA ILE A 158 7.39 7.34 7.05
C ILE A 158 6.19 8.26 6.86
N GLU A 159 5.74 8.88 7.93
CA GLU A 159 4.73 9.94 7.88
C GLU A 159 5.33 11.26 8.33
N ILE A 160 5.17 12.29 7.48
CA ILE A 160 5.64 13.64 7.77
C ILE A 160 4.47 14.62 7.82
N ASN A 161 4.58 15.61 8.69
CA ASN A 161 3.69 16.75 8.76
C ASN A 161 4.24 17.87 7.85
N LEU A 162 3.37 18.39 6.98
CA LEU A 162 3.74 19.44 6.03
C LEU A 162 2.98 20.73 6.34
N THR A 163 3.72 21.80 6.46
CA THR A 163 3.12 23.14 6.55
C THR A 163 2.51 23.58 5.21
N PRO A 164 1.48 24.43 5.18
CA PRO A 164 0.79 24.82 3.94
C PRO A 164 1.68 25.46 2.88
N ASN A 165 2.80 26.06 3.26
CA ASN A 165 3.77 26.68 2.36
C ASN A 165 4.74 25.69 1.70
N ARG A 166 4.67 24.38 2.06
CA ARG A 166 5.53 23.33 1.53
C ARG A 166 4.77 22.36 0.61
N SER A 167 3.86 22.89 -0.20
CA SER A 167 3.14 22.10 -1.20
C SER A 167 4.06 21.40 -2.22
N ASP A 168 5.26 21.88 -2.40
CA ASP A 168 6.33 21.26 -3.21
C ASP A 168 6.80 19.91 -2.67
N CYS A 169 6.60 19.63 -1.38
CA CYS A 169 6.89 18.37 -0.70
C CYS A 169 5.65 17.47 -0.50
N LEU A 170 4.50 17.83 -1.07
CA LEU A 170 3.33 16.94 -1.18
C LEU A 170 3.54 15.86 -2.25
N SER A 171 4.76 15.33 -2.33
CA SER A 171 5.16 14.23 -3.22
C SER A 171 6.44 13.57 -2.76
N VAL A 172 6.56 12.27 -3.05
CA VAL A 172 7.79 11.51 -2.73
C VAL A 172 8.99 12.13 -3.44
N ARG A 173 8.83 12.55 -4.70
CA ARG A 173 9.90 13.22 -5.44
C ARG A 173 10.28 14.58 -4.86
N GLY A 174 9.34 15.36 -4.37
CA GLY A 174 9.62 16.64 -3.71
C GLY A 174 10.45 16.44 -2.44
N ILE A 175 10.10 15.45 -1.64
CA ILE A 175 10.84 15.05 -0.45
C ILE A 175 12.26 14.59 -0.82
N ALA A 176 12.39 13.72 -1.84
CA ALA A 176 13.70 13.25 -2.34
C ALA A 176 14.59 14.39 -2.82
N ARG A 177 14.02 15.41 -3.48
CA ARG A 177 14.73 16.61 -3.93
C ARG A 177 15.31 17.38 -2.74
N ASP A 178 14.56 17.56 -1.68
CA ASP A 178 15.00 18.31 -0.51
C ASP A 178 16.05 17.54 0.29
N LEU A 179 15.90 16.22 0.41
CA LEU A 179 16.94 15.37 1.00
C LEU A 179 18.26 15.38 0.19
N ALA A 180 18.15 15.38 -1.14
CA ALA A 180 19.32 15.52 -2.01
C ALA A 180 19.99 16.90 -1.84
N ALA A 181 19.20 17.97 -1.70
CA ALA A 181 19.72 19.32 -1.42
C ALA A 181 20.37 19.40 -0.03
N ALA A 182 19.90 18.61 0.94
CA ALA A 182 20.52 18.47 2.26
C ALA A 182 21.80 17.61 2.26
N GLY A 183 22.18 17.02 1.13
CA GLY A 183 23.45 16.31 0.96
C GLY A 183 23.44 14.83 1.33
N ILE A 184 22.29 14.21 1.63
CA ILE A 184 22.21 12.79 2.01
C ILE A 184 21.93 11.84 0.84
N GLY A 185 22.12 12.28 -0.38
CA GLY A 185 21.95 11.47 -1.56
C GLY A 185 21.92 12.31 -2.83
N LYS A 186 21.65 11.64 -3.95
CA LYS A 186 21.53 12.27 -5.26
C LYS A 186 20.13 12.05 -5.81
N LEU A 187 19.46 13.13 -6.25
CA LEU A 187 18.16 13.04 -6.90
C LEU A 187 18.32 12.30 -8.25
N LYS A 188 17.55 11.23 -8.43
CA LYS A 188 17.56 10.47 -9.67
C LYS A 188 16.80 11.18 -10.78
N ASP A 189 17.27 11.05 -12.01
CA ASP A 189 16.56 11.57 -13.18
C ASP A 189 15.28 10.79 -13.46
N ILE A 190 14.25 11.50 -13.90
CA ILE A 190 13.02 10.84 -14.37
C ILE A 190 13.23 10.39 -15.82
N ASN A 191 13.36 9.09 -16.01
CA ASN A 191 13.41 8.49 -17.34
C ASN A 191 11.99 8.22 -17.85
N TYR A 192 11.50 9.09 -18.72
CA TYR A 192 10.23 8.87 -19.41
C TYR A 192 10.40 8.75 -20.92
N LYS A 193 9.69 7.80 -21.50
CA LYS A 193 9.63 7.67 -22.97
C LYS A 193 8.55 8.62 -23.49
N LYS A 194 8.91 9.52 -24.42
CA LYS A 194 7.91 10.32 -25.14
C LYS A 194 6.98 9.39 -25.91
N VAL A 195 5.71 9.42 -25.57
CA VAL A 195 4.66 8.74 -26.33
C VAL A 195 4.28 9.63 -27.51
N LYS A 196 4.47 9.14 -28.74
CA LYS A 196 4.09 9.87 -29.95
C LYS A 196 2.57 9.98 -30.03
N GLU A 197 2.10 11.15 -30.42
CA GLU A 197 0.70 11.35 -30.76
C GLU A 197 0.38 10.62 -32.06
N SER A 198 -0.70 9.83 -32.05
CA SER A 198 -1.14 9.07 -33.23
C SER A 198 -2.44 9.58 -33.82
N PHE A 199 -3.15 10.44 -33.10
CA PHE A 199 -4.41 11.09 -33.53
C PHE A 199 -4.71 12.34 -32.68
N LYS A 200 -5.61 13.19 -33.15
CA LYS A 200 -6.10 14.34 -32.39
C LYS A 200 -7.17 13.92 -31.41
N SER A 201 -7.15 14.49 -30.20
CA SER A 201 -8.22 14.30 -29.22
C SER A 201 -9.55 14.83 -29.79
N PRO A 202 -10.64 14.04 -29.73
CA PRO A 202 -11.97 14.53 -30.07
C PRO A 202 -12.56 15.43 -28.98
N ILE A 203 -12.01 15.40 -27.77
CA ILE A 203 -12.43 16.20 -26.63
C ILE A 203 -11.41 17.32 -26.43
N THR A 204 -11.90 18.55 -26.29
CA THR A 204 -11.09 19.73 -26.04
C THR A 204 -11.39 20.33 -24.68
N TRP A 205 -10.51 21.21 -24.24
CA TRP A 205 -10.66 21.97 -23.01
C TRP A 205 -11.06 23.39 -23.33
N LYS A 206 -12.03 23.92 -22.60
CA LYS A 206 -12.43 25.34 -22.62
C LYS A 206 -12.19 25.92 -21.23
N LYS A 207 -11.55 27.08 -21.18
CA LYS A 207 -11.39 27.86 -19.94
C LYS A 207 -12.31 29.06 -20.00
N GLU A 208 -13.18 29.18 -18.99
CA GLU A 208 -14.13 30.30 -18.88
C GLU A 208 -13.85 31.06 -17.58
N PHE A 209 -12.72 31.78 -17.58
CA PHE A 209 -12.32 32.66 -16.48
C PHE A 209 -12.06 34.06 -16.99
N GLN A 210 -12.46 35.05 -16.19
CA GLN A 210 -12.06 36.45 -16.42
C GLN A 210 -10.59 36.68 -16.01
N ASN A 211 -10.09 35.94 -15.02
CA ASN A 211 -8.71 35.99 -14.53
C ASN A 211 -7.97 34.69 -14.84
N ASN A 212 -7.02 34.75 -15.77
CA ASN A 212 -6.21 33.59 -16.17
C ASN A 212 -5.29 33.05 -15.07
N ASN A 213 -5.09 33.76 -13.97
CA ASN A 213 -4.23 33.30 -12.86
C ASN A 213 -4.85 32.18 -12.06
N LEU A 214 -6.18 31.98 -12.07
CA LEU A 214 -6.86 30.90 -11.36
C LEU A 214 -6.52 29.52 -11.94
N CYS A 215 -6.39 29.45 -13.27
CA CYS A 215 -5.96 28.21 -13.95
C CYS A 215 -5.10 28.58 -15.18
N PRO A 216 -3.78 28.69 -15.02
CA PRO A 216 -2.89 29.09 -16.10
C PRO A 216 -2.87 28.08 -17.26
N GLY A 217 -3.06 26.80 -16.99
CA GLY A 217 -3.04 25.78 -18.03
C GLY A 217 -3.78 24.50 -17.65
N VAL A 218 -4.32 23.83 -18.66
CA VAL A 218 -4.88 22.48 -18.58
C VAL A 218 -4.23 21.64 -19.67
N ALA A 219 -3.76 20.46 -19.32
CA ALA A 219 -3.26 19.48 -20.26
C ALA A 219 -4.11 18.21 -20.15
N GLY A 220 -4.58 17.73 -21.28
CA GLY A 220 -5.34 16.47 -21.36
C GLY A 220 -4.77 15.58 -22.46
N ARG A 221 -4.92 14.29 -22.29
CA ARG A 221 -4.56 13.28 -23.28
C ARG A 221 -5.68 12.28 -23.45
N TYR A 222 -6.05 12.00 -24.68
CA TYR A 222 -7.04 11.01 -25.03
C TYR A 222 -6.38 9.69 -25.39
N PHE A 223 -6.86 8.59 -24.78
CA PHE A 223 -6.39 7.24 -25.04
C PHE A 223 -7.53 6.41 -25.65
N LYS A 224 -7.21 5.56 -26.61
CA LYS A 224 -8.14 4.59 -27.23
C LYS A 224 -7.79 3.18 -26.80
N ASN A 225 -8.80 2.31 -26.81
CA ASN A 225 -8.63 0.88 -26.56
C ASN A 225 -7.97 0.55 -25.20
N VAL A 226 -8.20 1.40 -24.20
CA VAL A 226 -7.73 1.16 -22.83
C VAL A 226 -8.73 0.28 -22.11
N LYS A 227 -8.23 -0.76 -21.45
CA LYS A 227 -9.03 -1.60 -20.54
C LYS A 227 -8.70 -1.18 -19.11
N ASN A 228 -9.73 -0.82 -18.35
CA ASN A 228 -9.59 -0.59 -16.92
C ASN A 228 -9.65 -1.95 -16.22
N VAL A 229 -8.51 -2.44 -15.79
CA VAL A 229 -8.32 -3.75 -15.14
C VAL A 229 -7.86 -3.56 -13.70
N GLU A 230 -7.68 -4.64 -12.98
CA GLU A 230 -7.02 -4.63 -11.68
C GLU A 230 -5.57 -4.13 -11.81
N SER A 231 -5.13 -3.34 -10.84
CA SER A 231 -3.77 -2.81 -10.79
C SER A 231 -2.74 -3.93 -10.58
N PRO A 232 -1.52 -3.79 -11.13
CA PRO A 232 -0.46 -4.73 -10.80
C PRO A 232 -0.11 -4.68 -9.31
N LYS A 233 0.32 -5.81 -8.76
CA LYS A 233 0.55 -5.99 -7.32
C LYS A 233 1.43 -4.89 -6.70
N TRP A 234 2.54 -4.53 -7.36
CA TRP A 234 3.44 -3.48 -6.86
C TRP A 234 2.75 -2.12 -6.65
N LEU A 235 1.77 -1.77 -7.51
CA LEU A 235 1.01 -0.52 -7.39
C LEU A 235 -0.01 -0.61 -6.26
N GLN A 236 -0.69 -1.74 -6.15
CA GLN A 236 -1.61 -2.01 -5.04
C GLN A 236 -0.87 -1.91 -3.69
N ASP A 237 0.29 -2.54 -3.58
CA ASP A 237 1.09 -2.57 -2.35
C ASP A 237 1.51 -1.16 -1.92
N ARG A 238 2.01 -0.34 -2.85
CA ARG A 238 2.39 1.04 -2.56
C ARG A 238 1.23 1.90 -2.08
N LEU A 239 0.08 1.80 -2.73
CA LEU A 239 -1.10 2.55 -2.33
C LEU A 239 -1.61 2.07 -0.96
N THR A 240 -1.65 0.77 -0.75
CA THR A 240 -2.06 0.17 0.54
C THR A 240 -1.14 0.60 1.69
N ALA A 241 0.18 0.62 1.46
CA ALA A 241 1.16 1.04 2.46
C ALA A 241 0.92 2.48 2.98
N ILE A 242 0.39 3.38 2.14
CA ILE A 242 0.06 4.76 2.54
C ILE A 242 -1.40 4.93 2.98
N GLY A 243 -2.16 3.83 3.13
CA GLY A 243 -3.54 3.83 3.60
C GLY A 243 -4.60 4.03 2.52
N LEU A 244 -4.24 3.95 1.23
CA LEU A 244 -5.18 4.03 0.12
C LEU A 244 -5.65 2.64 -0.29
N ARG A 245 -6.95 2.51 -0.55
CA ARG A 245 -7.53 1.28 -1.10
C ARG A 245 -7.38 1.27 -2.62
N PRO A 246 -6.71 0.26 -3.21
CA PRO A 246 -6.70 0.05 -4.65
C PRO A 246 -8.13 -0.15 -5.20
N ILE A 247 -8.44 0.47 -6.33
CA ILE A 247 -9.76 0.44 -6.95
C ILE A 247 -9.70 -0.20 -8.33
N SER A 248 -8.88 0.37 -9.20
CA SER A 248 -8.68 -0.08 -10.58
C SER A 248 -7.46 0.61 -11.19
N ALA A 249 -6.84 0.02 -12.19
CA ALA A 249 -5.58 0.49 -12.75
C ALA A 249 -5.58 1.97 -13.14
N LEU A 250 -6.64 2.48 -13.75
CA LEU A 250 -6.69 3.89 -14.17
C LEU A 250 -6.79 4.83 -12.97
N VAL A 251 -7.61 4.50 -11.98
CA VAL A 251 -7.74 5.31 -10.75
C VAL A 251 -6.46 5.25 -9.93
N ASP A 252 -5.90 4.07 -9.77
CA ASP A 252 -4.71 3.83 -8.96
C ASP A 252 -3.47 4.52 -9.57
N ILE A 253 -3.34 4.56 -10.90
CA ILE A 253 -2.30 5.34 -11.58
C ILE A 253 -2.46 6.84 -11.25
N THR A 254 -3.68 7.38 -11.25
CA THR A 254 -3.87 8.81 -10.92
C THR A 254 -3.50 9.11 -9.47
N ASN A 255 -3.84 8.21 -8.54
CA ASN A 255 -3.44 8.32 -7.15
C ASN A 255 -1.91 8.21 -7.00
N TYR A 256 -1.31 7.19 -7.62
CA TYR A 256 0.14 7.01 -7.59
C TYR A 256 0.90 8.26 -8.06
N ILE A 257 0.57 8.81 -9.24
CA ILE A 257 1.23 10.01 -9.77
C ILE A 257 1.01 11.24 -8.88
N THR A 258 -0.16 11.33 -8.24
CA THR A 258 -0.43 12.40 -7.27
C THR A 258 0.57 12.36 -6.11
N PHE A 259 0.80 11.19 -5.51
CA PHE A 259 1.74 11.04 -4.40
C PHE A 259 3.20 11.00 -4.87
N ASP A 260 3.48 10.40 -6.02
CA ASP A 260 4.83 10.26 -6.55
C ASP A 260 5.44 11.61 -6.99
N LEU A 261 4.69 12.39 -7.77
CA LEU A 261 5.16 13.61 -8.42
C LEU A 261 4.48 14.90 -7.95
N GLY A 262 3.51 14.81 -7.04
CA GLY A 262 2.74 15.98 -6.58
C GLY A 262 1.85 16.57 -7.69
N ARG A 263 1.42 15.74 -8.63
CA ARG A 263 0.59 16.17 -9.75
C ARG A 263 -0.76 15.47 -9.71
N PRO A 264 -1.78 16.09 -9.12
CA PRO A 264 -3.14 15.55 -9.15
C PRO A 264 -3.63 15.36 -10.58
N LEU A 265 -4.15 14.18 -10.86
CA LEU A 265 -4.68 13.77 -12.14
C LEU A 265 -6.14 13.38 -12.01
N HIS A 266 -6.88 13.56 -13.11
CA HIS A 266 -8.23 13.03 -13.28
C HIS A 266 -8.27 12.13 -14.51
N VAL A 267 -9.04 11.05 -14.42
CA VAL A 267 -9.34 10.16 -15.54
C VAL A 267 -10.85 10.09 -15.74
N TYR A 268 -11.28 10.23 -16.97
CA TYR A 268 -12.69 10.25 -17.35
C TYR A 268 -12.97 9.18 -18.40
N ASP A 269 -14.12 8.55 -18.32
CA ASP A 269 -14.66 7.74 -19.41
C ASP A 269 -15.14 8.69 -20.52
N ALA A 270 -14.43 8.69 -21.64
CA ALA A 270 -14.68 9.62 -22.73
C ALA A 270 -16.04 9.42 -23.41
N GLU A 271 -16.60 8.20 -23.35
CA GLU A 271 -17.95 7.90 -23.89
C GLU A 271 -19.06 8.51 -23.05
N LYS A 272 -18.79 8.82 -21.78
CA LYS A 272 -19.72 9.47 -20.86
C LYS A 272 -19.65 11.00 -20.89
N ILE A 273 -18.71 11.58 -21.64
CA ILE A 273 -18.57 13.03 -21.74
C ILE A 273 -19.45 13.54 -22.86
N SER A 274 -20.40 14.44 -22.53
CA SER A 274 -21.20 15.15 -23.51
C SER A 274 -20.52 16.46 -23.90
N GLY A 275 -20.02 16.56 -25.15
CA GLY A 275 -19.32 17.74 -25.67
C GLY A 275 -17.88 17.84 -25.18
N ASN A 276 -17.48 19.00 -24.69
CA ASN A 276 -16.12 19.31 -24.28
C ASN A 276 -16.03 19.53 -22.75
N LEU A 277 -14.83 19.46 -22.22
CA LEU A 277 -14.59 19.76 -20.82
C LEU A 277 -14.41 21.28 -20.64
N THR A 278 -15.14 21.85 -19.70
CA THR A 278 -15.06 23.29 -19.40
C THR A 278 -14.57 23.48 -17.97
N MET A 279 -13.54 24.29 -17.80
CA MET A 279 -13.10 24.74 -16.49
C MET A 279 -13.58 26.18 -16.27
N ARG A 280 -14.38 26.38 -15.26
CA ARG A 280 -15.02 27.65 -14.91
C ARG A 280 -15.17 27.78 -13.39
N LEU A 281 -15.49 28.96 -12.93
CA LEU A 281 -15.98 29.13 -11.56
C LEU A 281 -17.41 28.58 -11.45
N ALA A 282 -17.76 28.15 -10.25
CA ALA A 282 -19.13 27.75 -9.95
C ALA A 282 -20.07 28.97 -10.02
N ASN A 283 -21.34 28.73 -10.34
CA ASN A 283 -22.36 29.73 -10.17
C ASN A 283 -22.76 29.82 -8.70
N LYS A 284 -23.25 30.98 -8.27
CA LYS A 284 -23.73 31.17 -6.92
C LYS A 284 -24.83 30.14 -6.57
N ASN A 285 -24.65 29.45 -5.44
CA ASN A 285 -25.51 28.35 -4.96
C ASN A 285 -25.57 27.13 -5.87
N GLU A 286 -24.62 26.93 -6.75
CA GLU A 286 -24.49 25.69 -7.52
C GLU A 286 -24.15 24.54 -6.57
N GLU A 287 -24.84 23.41 -6.73
CA GLU A 287 -24.59 22.22 -5.93
C GLU A 287 -23.80 21.19 -6.71
N CYS A 288 -22.82 20.58 -6.04
CA CYS A 288 -21.97 19.55 -6.62
C CYS A 288 -21.92 18.32 -5.68
N LEU A 289 -22.40 17.20 -6.17
CA LEU A 289 -22.24 15.91 -5.49
C LEU A 289 -20.84 15.39 -5.75
N ALA A 290 -20.01 15.37 -4.71
CA ALA A 290 -18.64 14.90 -4.82
C ALA A 290 -18.54 13.37 -4.69
N LEU A 291 -17.36 12.81 -5.01
CA LEU A 291 -17.11 11.36 -4.97
C LEU A 291 -17.20 10.74 -3.57
N ASN A 292 -17.14 11.56 -2.52
CA ASN A 292 -17.36 11.14 -1.13
C ASN A 292 -18.85 11.16 -0.73
N GLU A 293 -19.77 11.26 -1.70
CA GLU A 293 -21.22 11.30 -1.52
C GLU A 293 -21.73 12.52 -0.74
N VAL A 294 -20.86 13.52 -0.52
CA VAL A 294 -21.24 14.78 0.12
C VAL A 294 -21.65 15.79 -0.95
N ASN A 295 -22.81 16.43 -0.73
CA ASN A 295 -23.28 17.49 -1.59
C ASN A 295 -22.70 18.84 -1.12
N TYR A 296 -21.82 19.44 -1.94
CA TYR A 296 -21.20 20.71 -1.66
C TYR A 296 -21.97 21.82 -2.36
N LYS A 297 -22.27 22.87 -1.60
CA LYS A 297 -22.83 24.08 -2.14
C LYS A 297 -21.70 25.04 -2.48
N CYS A 298 -21.52 25.31 -3.75
CA CYS A 298 -20.47 26.19 -4.22
C CYS A 298 -20.89 27.66 -4.09
N ASP A 299 -19.91 28.49 -3.77
CA ASP A 299 -20.06 29.94 -3.79
C ASP A 299 -19.33 30.52 -5.01
N SER A 300 -19.52 31.79 -5.27
CA SER A 300 -18.91 32.53 -6.40
C SER A 300 -17.51 33.09 -6.06
N ASP A 301 -17.06 32.91 -4.80
CA ASP A 301 -15.79 33.49 -4.30
C ASP A 301 -14.63 32.54 -4.36
#